data_5714157285abf2fedf90df2e19d86675
#
_entry.id   5714157285abf2fedf90df2e19d86675
#
_cell.length_a   1.000
_cell.length_b   1.000
_cell.length_c   1.000
_cell.angle_alpha   90.00
_cell.angle_beta   90.00
_cell.angle_gamma   90.00
#
_symmetry.space_group_name_H-M   'P 1'
#
loop_
_entity.id
_entity.type
_entity.pdbx_description
1 polymer ?
#
loop_
_entity_poly.entity_id
_entity_poly.type
_entity_poly.pdbx_seq_one_letter_code
_entity_poly.pdbx_strand_id
1 'polypeptide(L)'
;MTTKVGFIGLGAMGLGMARSLRSAGFLVHVFDVREGVAQAFAQDGGVACNSLAQLGAACDVVVSAVVNAAQTESVLFGDAGSTTNPVGCAAHMRPGSVFVMCSTVDPNWSAALEGKLEALGLLYLDAPMSGGAAKAAQGEITLMTAGRPAVYAQCDDVLNAMARTVYKLGDRAGAGSKV
;
A
#
# COMPACT_ATOMS: atom_id res chain seq x y z
N MET A 1 -2.94 19.32 7.64
CA MET A 1 -3.95 18.51 6.89
C MET A 1 -3.76 17.07 7.29
N THR A 2 -4.82 16.30 7.51
CA THR A 2 -4.71 14.88 7.89
C THR A 2 -4.35 14.06 6.66
N THR A 3 -3.31 13.21 6.73
CA THR A 3 -2.88 12.31 5.67
C THR A 3 -4.01 11.36 5.29
N LYS A 4 -4.37 11.32 4.02
CA LYS A 4 -5.36 10.38 3.47
C LYS A 4 -4.65 9.12 3.03
N VAL A 5 -5.07 7.99 3.54
CA VAL A 5 -4.44 6.70 3.26
C VAL A 5 -5.35 5.86 2.37
N GLY A 6 -4.81 5.42 1.23
CA GLY A 6 -5.42 4.40 0.39
C GLY A 6 -4.92 3.01 0.81
N PHE A 7 -5.80 2.04 0.87
CA PHE A 7 -5.43 0.66 1.17
C PHE A 7 -6.01 -0.30 0.13
N ILE A 8 -5.14 -1.05 -0.53
CA ILE A 8 -5.50 -1.95 -1.62
C ILE A 8 -5.23 -3.40 -1.19
N GLY A 9 -6.27 -4.23 -1.28
CA GLY A 9 -6.21 -5.64 -0.90
C GLY A 9 -6.56 -5.86 0.58
N LEU A 10 -7.83 -6.18 0.84
CA LEU A 10 -8.38 -6.45 2.17
C LEU A 10 -8.43 -7.96 2.48
N GLY A 11 -7.38 -8.68 2.09
CA GLY A 11 -7.21 -10.09 2.41
C GLY A 11 -6.89 -10.35 3.89
N ALA A 12 -6.36 -11.55 4.18
CA ALA A 12 -6.10 -11.99 5.54
C ALA A 12 -5.20 -11.03 6.36
N MET A 13 -4.22 -10.41 5.71
CA MET A 13 -3.33 -9.42 6.34
C MET A 13 -3.89 -8.00 6.20
N GLY A 14 -4.29 -7.62 4.98
CA GLY A 14 -4.65 -6.24 4.63
C GLY A 14 -5.84 -5.70 5.40
N LEU A 15 -6.86 -6.51 5.67
CA LEU A 15 -8.02 -6.08 6.45
C LEU A 15 -7.62 -5.64 7.87
N GLY A 16 -6.75 -6.40 8.53
CA GLY A 16 -6.24 -6.06 9.87
C GLY A 16 -5.44 -4.76 9.86
N MET A 17 -4.53 -4.62 8.88
CA MET A 17 -3.72 -3.42 8.71
C MET A 17 -4.58 -2.17 8.44
N ALA A 18 -5.57 -2.27 7.56
CA ALA A 18 -6.48 -1.17 7.26
C ALA A 18 -7.32 -0.76 8.48
N ARG A 19 -7.75 -1.73 9.30
CA ARG A 19 -8.45 -1.47 10.57
C ARG A 19 -7.55 -0.77 11.58
N SER A 20 -6.27 -1.14 11.67
CA SER A 20 -5.30 -0.49 12.55
C SER A 20 -5.09 0.98 12.16
N LEU A 21 -4.96 1.28 10.88
CA LEU A 21 -4.91 2.65 10.37
C LEU A 21 -6.14 3.47 10.77
N ARG A 22 -7.33 2.90 10.57
CA ARG A 22 -8.57 3.57 10.96
C ARG A 22 -8.63 3.81 12.48
N SER A 23 -8.25 2.83 13.28
CA SER A 23 -8.21 2.95 14.75
C SER A 23 -7.22 3.99 15.23
N ALA A 24 -6.15 4.24 14.47
CA ALA A 24 -5.19 5.32 14.71
C ALA A 24 -5.69 6.71 14.24
N GLY A 25 -6.89 6.79 13.67
CA GLY A 25 -7.54 8.06 13.29
C GLY A 25 -7.30 8.50 11.85
N PHE A 26 -6.70 7.64 11.00
CA PHE A 26 -6.57 7.96 9.58
C PHE A 26 -7.90 7.83 8.83
N LEU A 27 -8.12 8.70 7.85
CA LEU A 27 -9.18 8.51 6.87
C LEU A 27 -8.68 7.50 5.83
N VAL A 28 -9.21 6.27 5.90
CA VAL A 28 -8.78 5.15 5.07
C VAL A 28 -9.74 4.95 3.90
N HIS A 29 -9.23 5.13 2.69
CA HIS A 29 -9.90 4.77 1.44
C HIS A 29 -9.49 3.35 1.05
N VAL A 30 -10.43 2.48 0.72
CA VAL A 30 -10.14 1.08 0.46
C VAL A 30 -10.63 0.63 -0.93
N PHE A 31 -9.87 -0.31 -1.51
CA PHE A 31 -10.25 -1.01 -2.73
C PHE A 31 -9.89 -2.51 -2.60
N ASP A 32 -10.80 -3.37 -3.04
CA ASP A 32 -10.57 -4.80 -3.21
C ASP A 32 -11.28 -5.27 -4.49
N VAL A 33 -10.68 -6.19 -5.22
CA VAL A 33 -11.28 -6.74 -6.44
C VAL A 33 -12.50 -7.61 -6.17
N ARG A 34 -12.64 -8.11 -4.96
CA ARG A 34 -13.80 -8.91 -4.53
C ARG A 34 -14.97 -7.99 -4.19
N GLU A 35 -16.09 -8.26 -4.82
CA GLU A 35 -17.33 -7.48 -4.63
C GLU A 35 -17.75 -7.45 -3.15
N GLY A 36 -18.21 -6.31 -2.68
CA GLY A 36 -18.73 -6.11 -1.34
C GLY A 36 -17.68 -5.94 -0.23
N VAL A 37 -16.41 -6.31 -0.46
CA VAL A 37 -15.37 -6.28 0.59
C VAL A 37 -15.03 -4.86 1.01
N ALA A 38 -14.83 -3.96 0.05
CA ALA A 38 -14.55 -2.55 0.34
C ALA A 38 -15.77 -1.86 1.00
N GLN A 39 -16.97 -2.17 0.55
CA GLN A 39 -18.22 -1.67 1.12
C GLN A 39 -18.44 -2.13 2.56
N ALA A 40 -18.13 -3.40 2.87
CA ALA A 40 -18.21 -3.92 4.23
C ALA A 40 -17.23 -3.18 5.16
N PHE A 41 -16.01 -2.90 4.71
CA PHE A 41 -15.06 -2.10 5.49
C PHE A 41 -15.59 -0.67 5.75
N ALA A 42 -16.21 -0.06 4.75
CA ALA A 42 -16.73 1.31 4.86
C ALA A 42 -17.90 1.45 5.84
N GLN A 43 -18.67 0.38 6.09
CA GLN A 43 -19.74 0.38 7.10
C GLN A 43 -19.21 0.64 8.52
N ASP A 44 -18.00 0.22 8.80
CA ASP A 44 -17.34 0.43 10.09
C ASP A 44 -16.57 1.77 10.19
N GLY A 45 -16.65 2.62 9.17
CA GLY A 45 -15.93 3.89 9.08
C GLY A 45 -14.70 3.79 8.19
N GLY A 46 -14.75 4.44 7.06
CA GLY A 46 -13.77 4.45 5.98
C GLY A 46 -14.48 4.80 4.68
N VAL A 47 -13.78 4.75 3.56
CA VAL A 47 -14.31 5.10 2.25
C VAL A 47 -14.06 3.95 1.27
N ALA A 48 -15.12 3.33 0.78
CA ALA A 48 -15.01 2.36 -0.31
C ALA A 48 -14.79 3.10 -1.64
N CYS A 49 -13.73 2.75 -2.36
CA CYS A 49 -13.48 3.24 -3.70
C CYS A 49 -13.99 2.24 -4.74
N ASN A 50 -14.60 2.76 -5.79
CA ASN A 50 -15.13 1.94 -6.89
C ASN A 50 -14.07 1.60 -7.94
N SER A 51 -12.90 2.25 -7.87
CA SER A 51 -11.78 2.00 -8.78
C SER A 51 -10.45 2.37 -8.13
N LEU A 52 -9.37 1.81 -8.67
CA LEU A 52 -8.00 2.19 -8.30
C LEU A 52 -7.68 3.65 -8.68
N ALA A 53 -8.24 4.13 -9.77
CA ALA A 53 -8.12 5.54 -10.18
C ALA A 53 -8.69 6.49 -9.14
N GLN A 54 -9.89 6.20 -8.62
CA GLN A 54 -10.51 6.98 -7.55
C GLN A 54 -9.67 6.98 -6.28
N LEU A 55 -9.14 5.82 -5.88
CA LEU A 55 -8.29 5.68 -4.70
C LEU A 55 -6.99 6.48 -4.88
N GLY A 56 -6.31 6.32 -6.02
CA GLY A 56 -5.06 7.03 -6.31
C GLY A 56 -5.23 8.56 -6.26
N ALA A 57 -6.31 9.08 -6.86
CA ALA A 57 -6.59 10.51 -6.88
C ALA A 57 -6.90 11.11 -5.49
N ALA A 58 -7.44 10.29 -4.59
CA ALA A 58 -7.89 10.74 -3.27
C ALA A 58 -6.80 10.75 -2.20
N CYS A 59 -5.73 9.94 -2.34
CA CYS A 59 -4.82 9.59 -1.26
C CYS A 59 -3.42 10.18 -1.41
N ASP A 60 -2.77 10.42 -0.26
CA ASP A 60 -1.39 10.89 -0.16
C ASP A 60 -0.41 9.72 -0.04
N VAL A 61 -0.84 8.67 0.65
CA VAL A 61 -0.11 7.41 0.85
C VAL A 61 -1.01 6.26 0.41
N VAL A 62 -0.55 5.43 -0.49
CA VAL A 62 -1.26 4.22 -0.95
C VAL A 62 -0.50 2.99 -0.50
N VAL A 63 -1.13 2.16 0.33
CA VAL A 63 -0.59 0.88 0.80
C VAL A 63 -1.21 -0.25 -0.01
N SER A 64 -0.38 -1.14 -0.55
CA SER A 64 -0.80 -2.32 -1.28
C SER A 64 -0.39 -3.59 -0.53
N ALA A 65 -1.38 -4.41 -0.15
CA ALA A 65 -1.21 -5.71 0.49
C ALA A 65 -1.76 -6.85 -0.39
N VAL A 66 -1.41 -6.82 -1.67
CA VAL A 66 -1.70 -7.89 -2.64
C VAL A 66 -0.63 -8.98 -2.58
N VAL A 67 -0.87 -10.11 -3.24
CA VAL A 67 -0.09 -11.34 -3.01
C VAL A 67 1.30 -11.32 -3.65
N ASN A 68 1.43 -10.76 -4.86
CA ASN A 68 2.65 -10.91 -5.67
C ASN A 68 2.92 -9.72 -6.60
N ALA A 69 4.04 -9.80 -7.33
CA ALA A 69 4.48 -8.78 -8.28
C ALA A 69 3.45 -8.50 -9.39
N ALA A 70 2.86 -9.55 -9.97
CA ALA A 70 1.88 -9.38 -11.05
C ALA A 70 0.63 -8.62 -10.58
N GLN A 71 0.12 -8.94 -9.40
CA GLN A 71 -0.98 -8.20 -8.81
C GLN A 71 -0.59 -6.77 -8.46
N THR A 72 0.65 -6.53 -8.01
CA THR A 72 1.17 -5.17 -7.76
C THR A 72 1.23 -4.35 -9.06
N GLU A 73 1.68 -4.95 -10.16
CA GLU A 73 1.68 -4.28 -11.47
C GLU A 73 0.26 -3.96 -11.94
N SER A 74 -0.68 -4.90 -11.81
CA SER A 74 -2.08 -4.69 -12.12
C SER A 74 -2.68 -3.54 -11.31
N VAL A 75 -2.42 -3.49 -10.01
CA VAL A 75 -2.87 -2.42 -9.12
C VAL A 75 -2.32 -1.05 -9.52
N LEU A 76 -1.05 -0.99 -9.89
CA LEU A 76 -0.38 0.26 -10.24
C LEU A 76 -0.74 0.75 -11.64
N PHE A 77 -0.72 -0.14 -12.63
CA PHE A 77 -0.77 0.23 -14.04
C PHE A 77 -2.04 -0.22 -14.75
N GLY A 78 -2.85 -1.09 -14.10
CA GLY A 78 -4.05 -1.68 -14.69
C GLY A 78 -3.74 -2.86 -15.58
N ASP A 79 -4.80 -3.54 -15.98
CA ASP A 79 -4.74 -4.68 -16.92
C ASP A 79 -5.51 -4.32 -18.19
N ALA A 80 -4.81 -4.22 -19.30
CA ALA A 80 -5.42 -3.95 -20.59
C ALA A 80 -6.49 -5.02 -20.91
N GLY A 81 -7.74 -4.59 -21.11
CA GLY A 81 -8.87 -5.49 -21.38
C GLY A 81 -9.58 -6.02 -20.13
N SER A 82 -9.12 -5.72 -18.92
CA SER A 82 -9.88 -6.00 -17.70
C SER A 82 -11.10 -5.10 -17.59
N THR A 83 -12.23 -5.68 -17.18
CA THR A 83 -13.46 -4.91 -16.88
C THR A 83 -13.46 -4.37 -15.46
N THR A 84 -12.72 -4.99 -14.56
CA THR A 84 -12.65 -4.63 -13.13
C THR A 84 -11.49 -3.70 -12.81
N ASN A 85 -10.40 -3.80 -13.55
CA ASN A 85 -9.17 -3.05 -13.29
C ASN A 85 -8.47 -2.58 -14.58
N PRO A 86 -9.18 -1.86 -15.47
CA PRO A 86 -8.62 -1.42 -16.76
C PRO A 86 -7.51 -0.36 -16.57
N VAL A 87 -7.55 0.39 -15.46
CA VAL A 87 -6.63 1.49 -15.16
C VAL A 87 -6.16 1.37 -13.70
N GLY A 88 -4.85 1.40 -13.50
CA GLY A 88 -4.25 1.34 -12.16
C GLY A 88 -4.27 2.68 -11.43
N CYS A 89 -3.79 2.68 -10.18
CA CYS A 89 -3.77 3.88 -9.35
C CYS A 89 -2.64 4.86 -9.69
N ALA A 90 -1.50 4.40 -10.22
CA ALA A 90 -0.29 5.20 -10.34
C ALA A 90 -0.48 6.47 -11.18
N ALA A 91 -1.18 6.36 -12.33
CA ALA A 91 -1.44 7.51 -13.21
C ALA A 91 -2.35 8.58 -12.59
N HIS A 92 -3.04 8.26 -11.50
CA HIS A 92 -3.96 9.15 -10.80
C HIS A 92 -3.43 9.65 -9.47
N MET A 93 -2.34 9.08 -8.97
CA MET A 93 -1.67 9.57 -7.77
C MET A 93 -1.01 10.93 -8.04
N ARG A 94 -1.08 11.82 -7.07
CA ARG A 94 -0.44 13.13 -7.19
C ARG A 94 1.09 12.98 -7.12
N PRO A 95 1.87 13.78 -7.90
CA PRO A 95 3.32 13.83 -7.73
C PRO A 95 3.70 14.06 -6.25
N GLY A 96 4.68 13.31 -5.78
CA GLY A 96 5.10 13.29 -4.38
C GLY A 96 4.29 12.37 -3.46
N SER A 97 3.20 11.76 -3.91
CA SER A 97 2.50 10.72 -3.14
C SER A 97 3.37 9.47 -3.00
N VAL A 98 3.13 8.71 -1.93
CA VAL A 98 3.89 7.50 -1.58
C VAL A 98 3.10 6.24 -1.94
N PHE A 99 3.75 5.29 -2.61
CA PHE A 99 3.25 3.93 -2.75
C PHE A 99 4.06 2.98 -1.85
N VAL A 100 3.39 2.35 -0.88
CA VAL A 100 3.95 1.37 0.05
C VAL A 100 3.57 -0.03 -0.41
N MET A 101 4.55 -0.81 -0.85
CA MET A 101 4.34 -2.17 -1.34
C MET A 101 4.66 -3.20 -0.26
N CYS A 102 3.64 -3.92 0.20
CA CYS A 102 3.77 -4.93 1.24
C CYS A 102 3.91 -6.38 0.70
N SER A 103 3.88 -6.57 -0.60
CA SER A 103 4.10 -7.89 -1.23
C SER A 103 5.57 -8.31 -1.11
N THR A 104 5.82 -9.60 -0.88
CA THR A 104 7.17 -10.16 -1.00
C THR A 104 7.47 -10.47 -2.46
N VAL A 105 8.50 -9.86 -3.01
CA VAL A 105 8.87 -9.94 -4.43
C VAL A 105 10.38 -10.11 -4.60
N ASP A 106 10.83 -10.39 -5.83
CA ASP A 106 12.26 -10.37 -6.16
C ASP A 106 12.85 -8.96 -5.89
N PRO A 107 13.99 -8.85 -5.21
CA PRO A 107 14.62 -7.57 -4.89
C PRO A 107 14.96 -6.70 -6.11
N ASN A 108 15.37 -7.33 -7.21
CA ASN A 108 15.71 -6.58 -8.43
C ASN A 108 14.43 -6.05 -9.10
N TRP A 109 13.34 -6.82 -9.04
CA TRP A 109 12.03 -6.38 -9.51
C TRP A 109 11.55 -5.16 -8.70
N SER A 110 11.67 -5.20 -7.37
CA SER A 110 11.32 -4.06 -6.48
C SER A 110 12.15 -2.82 -6.81
N ALA A 111 13.46 -2.98 -7.02
CA ALA A 111 14.34 -1.88 -7.42
C ALA A 111 13.98 -1.29 -8.79
N ALA A 112 13.59 -2.14 -9.76
CA ALA A 112 13.11 -1.67 -11.06
C ALA A 112 11.78 -0.91 -10.96
N LEU A 113 10.87 -1.37 -10.09
CA LEU A 113 9.61 -0.69 -9.82
C LEU A 113 9.82 0.70 -9.22
N GLU A 114 10.78 0.85 -8.31
CA GLU A 114 11.15 2.17 -7.76
C GLU A 114 11.45 3.17 -8.88
N GLY A 115 12.28 2.79 -9.87
CA GLY A 115 12.60 3.65 -11.01
C GLY A 115 11.39 3.99 -11.88
N LYS A 116 10.47 3.04 -12.09
CA LYS A 116 9.22 3.29 -12.84
C LYS A 116 8.33 4.32 -12.12
N LEU A 117 8.19 4.21 -10.80
CA LEU A 117 7.36 5.13 -10.02
C LEU A 117 8.00 6.51 -9.87
N GLU A 118 9.33 6.58 -9.71
CA GLU A 118 10.08 7.85 -9.72
C GLU A 118 9.90 8.61 -11.03
N ALA A 119 9.87 7.91 -12.17
CA ALA A 119 9.62 8.54 -13.48
C ALA A 119 8.21 9.17 -13.58
N LEU A 120 7.26 8.73 -12.75
CA LEU A 120 5.92 9.32 -12.61
C LEU A 120 5.86 10.40 -11.52
N GLY A 121 6.99 10.73 -10.89
CA GLY A 121 7.06 11.68 -9.78
C GLY A 121 6.53 11.13 -8.46
N LEU A 122 6.38 9.80 -8.33
CA LEU A 122 5.90 9.14 -7.12
C LEU A 122 7.07 8.67 -6.26
N LEU A 123 6.81 8.57 -4.96
CA LEU A 123 7.73 7.98 -3.99
C LEU A 123 7.35 6.52 -3.75
N TYR A 124 8.34 5.67 -3.54
CA TYR A 124 8.14 4.23 -3.36
C TYR A 124 8.80 3.71 -2.10
N LEU A 125 8.10 2.85 -1.38
CA LEU A 125 8.62 2.11 -0.24
C LEU A 125 8.43 0.60 -0.46
N ASP A 126 9.52 -0.13 -0.53
CA ASP A 126 9.56 -1.59 -0.43
C ASP A 126 9.35 -1.98 1.05
N ALA A 127 8.26 -2.68 1.35
CA ALA A 127 7.82 -2.91 2.72
C ALA A 127 7.19 -4.30 2.95
N PRO A 128 7.88 -5.39 2.58
CA PRO A 128 7.37 -6.72 2.88
C PRO A 128 7.10 -6.88 4.37
N MET A 129 6.10 -7.71 4.68
CA MET A 129 5.55 -7.84 6.02
C MET A 129 5.66 -9.28 6.56
N SER A 130 5.75 -9.39 7.88
CA SER A 130 5.74 -10.67 8.60
C SER A 130 4.84 -10.58 9.83
N GLY A 131 4.24 -11.72 10.23
CA GLY A 131 3.45 -11.83 11.46
C GLY A 131 2.15 -12.61 11.34
N GLY A 132 1.60 -12.75 10.15
CA GLY A 132 0.34 -13.45 9.91
C GLY A 132 -0.92 -12.64 10.27
N ALA A 133 -2.09 -13.17 9.93
CA ALA A 133 -3.37 -12.47 10.05
C ALA A 133 -3.73 -12.06 11.48
N ALA A 134 -3.38 -12.87 12.49
CA ALA A 134 -3.66 -12.55 13.88
C ALA A 134 -2.89 -11.30 14.35
N LYS A 135 -1.61 -11.20 14.03
CA LYS A 135 -0.81 -10.00 14.34
C LYS A 135 -1.24 -8.78 13.52
N ALA A 136 -1.64 -8.99 12.26
CA ALA A 136 -2.17 -7.92 11.45
C ALA A 136 -3.45 -7.30 12.06
N ALA A 137 -4.34 -8.13 12.58
CA ALA A 137 -5.56 -7.69 13.26
C ALA A 137 -5.28 -6.90 14.56
N GLN A 138 -4.13 -7.12 15.18
CA GLN A 138 -3.71 -6.48 16.42
C GLN A 138 -2.79 -5.25 16.20
N GLY A 139 -2.43 -4.95 14.93
CA GLY A 139 -1.43 -3.91 14.63
C GLY A 139 -0.01 -4.30 15.03
N GLU A 140 0.27 -5.59 15.15
CA GLU A 140 1.53 -6.13 15.68
C GLU A 140 2.43 -6.79 14.62
N ILE A 141 2.19 -6.51 13.34
CA ILE A 141 3.06 -7.00 12.27
C ILE A 141 4.44 -6.35 12.35
N THR A 142 5.38 -6.99 11.66
CA THR A 142 6.71 -6.43 11.40
C THR A 142 6.79 -6.03 9.93
N LEU A 143 7.29 -4.85 9.65
CA LEU A 143 7.62 -4.38 8.30
C LEU A 143 9.15 -4.32 8.13
N MET A 144 9.65 -4.89 7.04
CA MET A 144 11.03 -4.82 6.60
C MET A 144 11.11 -3.82 5.46
N THR A 145 11.46 -2.57 5.76
CA THR A 145 11.31 -1.48 4.80
C THR A 145 12.62 -1.02 4.19
N ALA A 146 12.56 -0.62 2.92
CA ALA A 146 13.66 0.00 2.23
C ALA A 146 13.15 1.07 1.23
N GLY A 147 13.74 2.25 1.26
CA GLY A 147 13.37 3.38 0.43
C GLY A 147 14.10 4.64 0.85
N ARG A 148 14.02 5.67 0.02
CA ARG A 148 14.70 6.94 0.26
C ARG A 148 14.24 7.60 1.58
N PRO A 149 15.13 8.34 2.28
CA PRO A 149 14.76 9.05 3.51
C PRO A 149 13.54 9.96 3.37
N ALA A 150 13.35 10.59 2.22
CA ALA A 150 12.20 11.46 1.94
C ALA A 150 10.86 10.72 1.96
N VAL A 151 10.85 9.41 1.69
CA VAL A 151 9.64 8.58 1.72
C VAL A 151 9.15 8.44 3.16
N TYR A 152 10.06 8.15 4.08
CA TYR A 152 9.72 7.98 5.50
C TYR A 152 9.14 9.24 6.11
N ALA A 153 9.64 10.42 5.73
CA ALA A 153 9.10 11.70 6.21
C ALA A 153 7.60 11.88 5.92
N GLN A 154 7.06 11.16 4.92
CA GLN A 154 5.66 11.25 4.53
C GLN A 154 4.80 10.09 5.01
N CYS A 155 5.38 8.95 5.39
CA CYS A 155 4.62 7.74 5.71
C CYS A 155 5.00 7.08 7.04
N ASP A 156 5.96 7.58 7.82
CA ASP A 156 6.34 6.96 9.11
C ASP A 156 5.15 6.78 10.05
N ASP A 157 4.25 7.77 10.16
CA ASP A 157 3.05 7.67 10.99
C ASP A 157 2.11 6.57 10.50
N VAL A 158 1.98 6.41 9.18
CA VAL A 158 1.18 5.36 8.55
C VAL A 158 1.77 3.97 8.83
N LEU A 159 3.10 3.83 8.70
CA LEU A 159 3.79 2.57 8.98
C LEU A 159 3.65 2.17 10.46
N ASN A 160 3.86 3.10 11.38
CA ASN A 160 3.75 2.87 12.82
C ASN A 160 2.32 2.59 13.28
N ALA A 161 1.31 3.04 12.56
CA ALA A 161 -0.09 2.72 12.83
C ALA A 161 -0.47 1.28 12.41
N MET A 162 0.24 0.69 11.45
CA MET A 162 -0.03 -0.67 10.95
C MET A 162 0.84 -1.74 11.62
N ALA A 163 2.01 -1.37 12.10
CA ALA A 163 3.03 -2.30 12.51
C ALA A 163 3.61 -1.94 13.88
N ARG A 164 3.89 -2.97 14.68
CA ARG A 164 4.60 -2.82 15.95
C ARG A 164 6.09 -2.53 15.76
N THR A 165 6.66 -3.08 14.69
CA THR A 165 8.09 -2.95 14.40
C THR A 165 8.29 -2.61 12.93
N VAL A 166 9.06 -1.55 12.67
CA VAL A 166 9.45 -1.12 11.33
C VAL A 166 10.98 -1.11 11.26
N TYR A 167 11.55 -2.04 10.50
CA TYR A 167 12.98 -2.06 10.21
C TYR A 167 13.27 -1.26 8.95
N LYS A 168 14.16 -0.28 9.02
CA LYS A 168 14.65 0.48 7.86
C LYS A 168 15.97 -0.16 7.41
N LEU A 169 15.94 -0.93 6.34
CA LEU A 169 17.02 -1.83 5.91
C LEU A 169 17.89 -1.27 4.79
N GLY A 170 17.49 -0.14 4.21
CA GLY A 170 18.27 0.49 3.14
C GLY A 170 17.59 1.74 2.61
N ASP A 171 18.38 2.53 1.87
CA ASP A 171 17.98 3.81 1.29
C ASP A 171 17.37 3.68 -0.11
N ARG A 172 17.29 2.45 -0.64
CA ARG A 172 16.72 2.11 -1.95
C ARG A 172 15.92 0.81 -1.84
N ALA A 173 14.90 0.69 -2.69
CA ALA A 173 14.09 -0.51 -2.79
C ALA A 173 14.91 -1.78 -3.10
N GLY A 174 14.35 -2.93 -2.74
CA GLY A 174 14.96 -4.24 -2.85
C GLY A 174 15.70 -4.70 -1.59
N ALA A 175 16.13 -3.82 -0.71
CA ALA A 175 16.77 -4.24 0.55
C ALA A 175 15.75 -4.85 1.54
N GLY A 176 14.51 -4.36 1.57
CA GLY A 176 13.41 -4.94 2.34
C GLY A 176 13.05 -6.36 1.88
N SER A 177 13.03 -6.58 0.58
CA SER A 177 12.68 -7.87 -0.03
C SER A 177 13.82 -8.92 0.00
N LYS A 178 15.00 -8.60 0.56
CA LYS A 178 16.11 -9.53 0.74
C LYS A 178 16.05 -10.34 2.04
N VAL A 179 15.08 -10.10 2.90
CA VAL A 179 15.00 -10.66 4.25
C VAL A 179 14.11 -11.90 4.28
#